data_b87d07e9c263d2987a40d71f659442b4
#
_entry.id   b87d07e9c263d2987a40d71f659442b4
#
_cell.length_a   1.000
_cell.length_b   1.000
_cell.length_c   1.000
_cell.angle_alpha   90.00
_cell.angle_beta   90.00
_cell.angle_gamma   90.00
#
_symmetry.space_group_name_H-M   'P 1'
#
loop_
_entity.id
_entity.type
_entity.pdbx_description
1 polymer ?
#
loop_
_entity_poly.entity_id
_entity_poly.type
_entity_poly.pdbx_seq_one_letter_code
_entity_poly.pdbx_strand_id
1 'polypeptide(L)'
;MANMVSSADGAYAISGVSRALSSPEDREIFHALRASADAVLVAAGTARAERYRRPTAMADFADQRRVFTPTPAPRLVVVSRSLRLAEDQPFLSGEGVEPLLLHPADADTSGVPAGVELRGLGSGGVDLEAAMRSLYADGVRIVLCEGGPTLLGQLHELDLIDELFLSLAPILASGTQVGILGGGTETIRQLSLHRVWEANGFLFLNYHRDRQAQPASPEQPAS
;
A
#
# COMPACT_ATOMS: atom_id res chain seq x y z
N MET A 1 -6.05 0.89 5.51
CA MET A 1 -5.36 2.20 5.32
C MET A 1 -4.49 2.13 4.07
N ALA A 2 -4.25 3.24 3.40
CA ALA A 2 -3.25 3.36 2.34
C ALA A 2 -2.26 4.48 2.70
N ASN A 3 -0.98 4.30 2.36
CA ASN A 3 0.05 5.32 2.52
C ASN A 3 0.79 5.53 1.20
N MET A 4 0.80 6.78 0.73
CA MET A 4 1.44 7.16 -0.53
C MET A 4 2.18 8.48 -0.38
N VAL A 5 3.22 8.66 -1.19
CA VAL A 5 3.89 9.95 -1.39
C VAL A 5 3.70 10.40 -2.83
N SER A 6 3.59 11.71 -3.03
CA SER A 6 3.45 12.31 -4.36
C SER A 6 4.22 13.62 -4.43
N SER A 7 4.72 13.96 -5.62
CA SER A 7 5.16 15.32 -5.92
C SER A 7 3.95 16.28 -5.98
N ALA A 8 4.21 17.58 -5.98
CA ALA A 8 3.16 18.60 -6.08
C ALA A 8 2.39 18.55 -7.41
N ASP A 9 2.99 18.00 -8.47
CA ASP A 9 2.39 17.77 -9.78
C ASP A 9 1.85 16.33 -9.97
N GLY A 10 1.79 15.52 -8.88
CA GLY A 10 1.08 14.25 -8.85
C GLY A 10 1.92 12.99 -9.14
N ALA A 11 3.23 13.09 -9.33
CA ALA A 11 4.06 11.90 -9.55
C ALA A 11 4.24 11.09 -8.26
N TYR A 12 4.01 9.78 -8.31
CA TYR A 12 4.24 8.88 -7.16
C TYR A 12 5.68 8.35 -7.07
N ALA A 13 6.46 8.53 -8.13
CA ALA A 13 7.83 8.03 -8.21
C ALA A 13 8.66 8.87 -9.20
N ILE A 14 9.97 8.92 -8.99
CA ILE A 14 10.95 9.48 -9.92
C ILE A 14 11.89 8.33 -10.32
N SER A 15 12.04 8.10 -11.61
CA SER A 15 12.82 6.97 -12.13
C SER A 15 12.40 5.61 -11.56
N GLY A 16 11.09 5.44 -11.29
CA GLY A 16 10.51 4.18 -10.82
C GLY A 16 10.59 3.93 -9.31
N VAL A 17 11.12 4.87 -8.52
CA VAL A 17 11.23 4.77 -7.06
C VAL A 17 10.66 6.02 -6.36
N SER A 18 10.05 5.82 -5.20
CA SER A 18 9.45 6.91 -4.39
C SER A 18 10.49 7.67 -3.55
N ARG A 19 11.66 7.11 -3.33
CA ARG A 19 12.66 7.61 -2.39
C ARG A 19 13.03 9.09 -2.58
N ALA A 20 13.03 9.57 -3.83
CA ALA A 20 13.34 10.97 -4.13
C ALA A 20 12.24 11.96 -3.72
N LEU A 21 11.03 11.46 -3.45
CA LEU A 21 9.88 12.21 -2.96
C LEU A 21 9.73 12.17 -1.44
N SER A 22 10.50 11.35 -0.73
CA SER A 22 10.40 11.14 0.71
C SER A 22 11.32 12.07 1.49
N SER A 23 10.92 12.45 2.70
CA SER A 23 11.71 13.20 3.68
C SER A 23 11.95 12.38 4.95
N PRO A 24 12.77 12.87 5.92
CA PRO A 24 12.85 12.25 7.25
C PRO A 24 11.51 12.13 7.95
N GLU A 25 10.68 13.18 7.88
CA GLU A 25 9.35 13.24 8.50
C GLU A 25 8.37 12.27 7.82
N ASP A 26 8.42 12.17 6.49
CA ASP A 26 7.65 11.18 5.75
C ASP A 26 7.99 9.76 6.18
N ARG A 27 9.28 9.46 6.38
CA ARG A 27 9.73 8.17 6.90
C ARG A 27 9.27 7.90 8.33
N GLU A 28 9.21 8.92 9.18
CA GLU A 28 8.69 8.79 10.54
C GLU A 28 7.20 8.41 10.51
N ILE A 29 6.39 9.10 9.69
CA ILE A 29 4.97 8.77 9.49
C ILE A 29 4.82 7.35 8.93
N PHE A 30 5.60 6.99 7.93
CA PHE A 30 5.63 5.65 7.36
C PHE A 30 5.89 4.56 8.41
N HIS A 31 6.84 4.79 9.31
CA HIS A 31 7.15 3.87 10.39
C HIS A 31 6.05 3.82 11.45
N ALA A 32 5.46 4.96 11.79
CA ALA A 32 4.33 5.03 12.73
C ALA A 32 3.10 4.28 12.19
N LEU A 33 2.81 4.39 10.89
CA LEU A 33 1.72 3.66 10.24
C LEU A 33 1.97 2.15 10.24
N ARG A 34 3.19 1.71 9.94
CA ARG A 34 3.57 0.30 10.06
C ARG A 34 3.43 -0.22 11.50
N ALA A 35 3.76 0.60 12.49
CA ALA A 35 3.60 0.24 13.89
C ALA A 35 2.13 0.05 14.31
N SER A 36 1.20 0.67 13.59
CA SER A 36 -0.24 0.55 13.84
C SER A 36 -0.91 -0.58 13.05
N ALA A 37 -0.23 -1.17 12.07
CA ALA A 37 -0.80 -2.17 11.16
C ALA A 37 -0.49 -3.60 11.59
N ASP A 38 -1.42 -4.55 11.35
CA ASP A 38 -1.19 -5.98 11.48
C ASP A 38 -0.45 -6.55 10.27
N ALA A 39 -0.75 -6.01 9.09
CA ALA A 39 -0.15 -6.42 7.83
C ALA A 39 0.19 -5.22 6.93
N VAL A 40 1.31 -5.33 6.23
CA VAL A 40 1.72 -4.41 5.16
C VAL A 40 1.45 -5.09 3.82
N LEU A 41 0.56 -4.51 3.02
CA LEU A 41 0.18 -4.99 1.70
C LEU A 41 0.92 -4.21 0.62
N VAL A 42 1.60 -4.89 -0.28
CA VAL A 42 2.38 -4.26 -1.36
C VAL A 42 2.34 -5.08 -2.64
N ALA A 43 2.34 -4.42 -3.79
CA ALA A 43 2.50 -5.10 -5.07
C ALA A 43 3.94 -5.62 -5.27
N ALA A 44 4.10 -6.82 -5.85
CA ALA A 44 5.41 -7.43 -6.08
C ALA A 44 6.34 -6.55 -6.93
N GLY A 45 5.80 -5.75 -7.86
CA GLY A 45 6.57 -4.77 -8.63
C GLY A 45 7.21 -3.70 -7.76
N THR A 46 6.43 -3.13 -6.84
CA THR A 46 6.90 -2.12 -5.88
C THR A 46 7.87 -2.74 -4.88
N ALA A 47 7.54 -3.91 -4.31
CA ALA A 47 8.42 -4.61 -3.38
C ALA A 47 9.80 -4.87 -3.99
N ARG A 48 9.86 -5.18 -5.30
CA ARG A 48 11.10 -5.36 -6.05
C ARG A 48 11.84 -4.04 -6.30
N ALA A 49 11.15 -3.03 -6.81
CA ALA A 49 11.75 -1.74 -7.16
C ALA A 49 12.35 -1.03 -5.94
N GLU A 50 11.63 -1.05 -4.82
CA GLU A 50 12.02 -0.42 -3.56
C GLU A 50 12.85 -1.36 -2.65
N ARG A 51 13.14 -2.59 -3.11
CA ARG A 51 13.91 -3.60 -2.36
C ARG A 51 13.38 -3.84 -0.94
N TYR A 52 12.08 -4.11 -0.85
CA TYR A 52 11.42 -4.35 0.43
C TYR A 52 12.11 -5.45 1.23
N ARG A 53 12.12 -5.26 2.54
CA ARG A 53 12.54 -6.25 3.55
C ARG A 53 11.33 -6.64 4.39
N ARG A 54 11.42 -7.76 5.08
CA ARG A 54 10.43 -8.12 6.11
C ARG A 54 10.40 -7.01 7.17
N PRO A 55 9.23 -6.51 7.57
CA PRO A 55 9.16 -5.59 8.70
C PRO A 55 9.68 -6.26 9.98
N THR A 56 10.45 -5.52 10.75
CA THR A 56 10.96 -5.94 12.05
C THR A 56 10.41 -5.06 13.16
N ALA A 57 10.54 -5.50 14.41
CA ALA A 57 10.18 -4.69 15.55
C ALA A 57 11.01 -3.39 15.58
N MET A 58 10.33 -2.28 15.85
CA MET A 58 10.94 -0.96 15.91
C MET A 58 10.86 -0.44 17.35
N ALA A 59 12.00 -0.23 17.99
CA ALA A 59 12.07 0.16 19.40
C ALA A 59 11.31 1.48 19.67
N ASP A 60 11.48 2.47 18.80
CA ASP A 60 10.87 3.81 18.95
C ASP A 60 9.33 3.78 18.87
N PHE A 61 8.75 2.74 18.29
CA PHE A 61 7.31 2.57 18.13
C PHE A 61 6.73 1.37 18.90
N ALA A 62 7.52 0.75 19.78
CA ALA A 62 7.12 -0.46 20.49
C ALA A 62 5.88 -0.26 21.38
N ASP A 63 5.79 0.86 22.07
CA ASP A 63 4.66 1.18 22.96
C ASP A 63 3.39 1.49 22.15
N GLN A 64 3.52 2.26 21.08
CA GLN A 64 2.42 2.48 20.13
C GLN A 64 1.89 1.15 19.59
N ARG A 65 2.78 0.27 19.15
CA ARG A 65 2.39 -1.02 18.58
C ARG A 65 1.62 -1.91 19.56
N ARG A 66 2.00 -1.96 20.84
CA ARG A 66 1.28 -2.73 21.85
C ARG A 66 -0.18 -2.32 22.04
N VAL A 67 -0.53 -1.08 21.69
CA VAL A 67 -1.90 -0.58 21.74
C VAL A 67 -2.77 -1.18 20.62
N PHE A 68 -2.19 -1.41 19.45
CA PHE A 68 -2.94 -1.80 18.24
C PHE A 68 -2.89 -3.32 17.99
N THR A 69 -1.77 -3.98 18.32
CA THR A 69 -1.56 -5.38 17.95
C THR A 69 -0.62 -6.09 18.91
N PRO A 70 -0.83 -7.40 19.17
CA PRO A 70 0.04 -8.20 20.04
C PRO A 70 1.34 -8.64 19.36
N THR A 71 1.45 -8.54 18.03
CA THR A 71 2.63 -9.00 17.29
C THR A 71 3.74 -7.94 17.29
N PRO A 72 5.04 -8.33 17.32
CA PRO A 72 6.14 -7.37 17.39
C PRO A 72 6.35 -6.53 16.12
N ALA A 73 5.91 -7.02 14.97
CA ALA A 73 6.01 -6.35 13.68
C ALA A 73 4.83 -6.76 12.77
N PRO A 74 4.42 -5.91 11.80
CA PRO A 74 3.41 -6.31 10.83
C PRO A 74 3.95 -7.39 9.90
N ARG A 75 3.06 -8.26 9.44
CA ARG A 75 3.41 -9.23 8.41
C ARG A 75 3.45 -8.57 7.04
N LEU A 76 4.49 -8.83 6.25
CA LEU A 76 4.51 -8.42 4.85
C LEU A 76 3.61 -9.33 4.00
N VAL A 77 2.69 -8.73 3.25
CA VAL A 77 1.78 -9.41 2.32
C VAL A 77 2.06 -8.86 0.92
N VAL A 78 2.56 -9.71 0.04
CA VAL A 78 2.95 -9.32 -1.33
C VAL A 78 1.93 -9.84 -2.32
N VAL A 79 1.35 -8.94 -3.12
CA VAL A 79 0.41 -9.29 -4.20
C VAL A 79 1.18 -9.47 -5.49
N SER A 80 1.14 -10.68 -6.05
CA SER A 80 1.87 -11.02 -7.28
C SER A 80 1.00 -11.81 -8.25
N ARG A 81 0.76 -11.27 -9.44
CA ARG A 81 -0.02 -11.95 -10.47
C ARG A 81 0.70 -13.17 -11.08
N SER A 82 2.01 -13.11 -11.19
CA SER A 82 2.78 -14.11 -11.93
C SER A 82 3.77 -14.91 -11.09
N LEU A 83 3.96 -14.56 -9.81
CA LEU A 83 4.97 -15.13 -8.90
C LEU A 83 6.41 -15.13 -9.46
N ARG A 84 6.66 -14.35 -10.52
CA ARG A 84 8.02 -14.18 -11.07
C ARG A 84 8.82 -13.26 -10.15
N LEU A 85 9.33 -13.85 -9.08
CA LEU A 85 10.16 -13.18 -8.09
C LEU A 85 11.62 -13.56 -8.38
N ALA A 86 12.50 -12.56 -8.42
CA ALA A 86 13.93 -12.85 -8.44
C ALA A 86 14.33 -13.45 -7.08
N GLU A 87 15.21 -14.44 -7.08
CA GLU A 87 15.63 -15.15 -5.85
C GLU A 87 16.31 -14.24 -4.83
N ASP A 88 16.88 -13.13 -5.28
CA ASP A 88 17.58 -12.13 -4.46
C ASP A 88 16.67 -11.10 -3.80
N GLN A 89 15.34 -11.30 -3.82
CA GLN A 89 14.42 -10.36 -3.17
C GLN A 89 14.63 -10.36 -1.65
N PRO A 90 14.96 -9.18 -1.03
CA PRO A 90 15.32 -9.16 0.39
C PRO A 90 14.20 -9.62 1.33
N PHE A 91 12.92 -9.51 0.91
CA PHE A 91 11.79 -9.97 1.73
C PHE A 91 11.62 -11.50 1.74
N LEU A 92 12.23 -12.24 0.81
CA LEU A 92 12.18 -13.70 0.80
C LEU A 92 13.07 -14.33 1.87
N SER A 93 14.05 -13.59 2.37
CA SER A 93 15.01 -14.03 3.38
C SER A 93 15.19 -12.96 4.48
N GLY A 94 15.93 -13.27 5.54
CA GLY A 94 16.25 -12.34 6.60
C GLY A 94 15.31 -12.42 7.81
N GLU A 95 15.52 -11.51 8.74
CA GLU A 95 14.76 -11.43 9.99
C GLU A 95 13.35 -10.91 9.78
N GLY A 96 12.45 -11.22 10.73
CA GLY A 96 11.05 -10.80 10.72
C GLY A 96 10.10 -11.95 10.40
N VAL A 97 8.79 -11.66 10.46
CA VAL A 97 7.74 -12.63 10.14
C VAL A 97 7.81 -13.01 8.66
N GLU A 98 7.67 -14.29 8.36
CA GLU A 98 7.65 -14.76 6.97
C GLU A 98 6.54 -14.08 6.14
N PRO A 99 6.85 -13.63 4.91
CA PRO A 99 5.86 -12.96 4.08
C PRO A 99 4.79 -13.94 3.63
N LEU A 100 3.60 -13.39 3.34
CA LEU A 100 2.54 -14.08 2.63
C LEU A 100 2.53 -13.58 1.17
N LEU A 101 2.56 -14.49 0.21
CA LEU A 101 2.39 -14.16 -1.20
C LEU A 101 0.95 -14.48 -1.64
N LEU A 102 0.21 -13.45 -2.01
CA LEU A 102 -1.12 -13.58 -2.62
C LEU A 102 -0.96 -13.67 -4.14
N HIS A 103 -1.57 -14.68 -4.75
CA HIS A 103 -1.47 -14.92 -6.18
C HIS A 103 -2.78 -15.47 -6.75
N PRO A 104 -3.02 -15.42 -8.08
CA PRO A 104 -4.13 -16.14 -8.70
C PRO A 104 -3.99 -17.65 -8.47
N ALA A 105 -5.09 -18.36 -8.23
CA ALA A 105 -5.06 -19.80 -7.98
C ALA A 105 -4.51 -20.62 -9.16
N ASP A 106 -4.56 -20.05 -10.37
CA ASP A 106 -4.02 -20.63 -11.60
C ASP A 106 -2.57 -20.20 -11.92
N ALA A 107 -1.89 -19.47 -11.03
CA ALA A 107 -0.50 -19.08 -11.23
C ALA A 107 0.46 -20.26 -11.06
N ASP A 108 1.53 -20.28 -11.85
CA ASP A 108 2.64 -21.22 -11.68
C ASP A 108 3.44 -20.87 -10.41
N THR A 109 3.47 -21.79 -9.45
CA THR A 109 4.16 -21.67 -8.16
C THR A 109 5.54 -22.30 -8.14
N SER A 110 5.96 -22.99 -9.21
CA SER A 110 7.18 -23.81 -9.25
C SER A 110 8.47 -23.00 -9.03
N GLY A 111 8.47 -21.70 -9.34
CA GLY A 111 9.62 -20.81 -9.17
C GLY A 111 9.68 -20.11 -7.80
N VAL A 112 8.81 -20.43 -6.84
CA VAL A 112 8.83 -19.79 -5.53
C VAL A 112 9.70 -20.62 -4.57
N PRO A 113 10.61 -19.96 -3.80
CA PRO A 113 11.45 -20.66 -2.83
C PRO A 113 10.62 -21.47 -1.82
N ALA A 114 11.12 -22.65 -1.44
CA ALA A 114 10.49 -23.47 -0.42
C ALA A 114 10.39 -22.73 0.93
N GLY A 115 9.28 -22.92 1.64
CA GLY A 115 9.03 -22.30 2.95
C GLY A 115 8.32 -20.95 2.89
N VAL A 116 8.13 -20.36 1.71
CA VAL A 116 7.31 -19.13 1.57
C VAL A 116 5.83 -19.49 1.57
N GLU A 117 5.04 -18.84 2.42
CA GLU A 117 3.58 -19.05 2.44
C GLU A 117 2.93 -18.47 1.19
N LEU A 118 2.20 -19.31 0.47
CA LEU A 118 1.46 -18.98 -0.74
C LEU A 118 -0.03 -19.07 -0.48
N ARG A 119 -0.81 -18.15 -1.06
CA ARG A 119 -2.28 -18.19 -1.01
C ARG A 119 -2.85 -17.84 -2.37
N GLY A 120 -3.42 -18.85 -3.03
CA GLY A 120 -4.06 -18.70 -4.33
C GLY A 120 -5.49 -18.18 -4.20
N LEU A 121 -5.80 -17.04 -4.79
CA LEU A 121 -7.10 -16.37 -4.72
C LEU A 121 -7.47 -15.77 -6.08
N GLY A 122 -8.61 -16.13 -6.62
CA GLY A 122 -9.04 -15.71 -7.95
C GLY A 122 -8.39 -16.49 -9.10
N SER A 123 -8.66 -16.10 -10.33
CA SER A 123 -8.09 -16.68 -11.56
C SER A 123 -7.74 -15.56 -12.55
N GLY A 124 -6.58 -15.65 -13.20
CA GLY A 124 -6.04 -14.60 -14.07
C GLY A 124 -5.61 -13.32 -13.36
N GLY A 125 -6.05 -13.10 -12.12
CA GLY A 125 -5.72 -12.00 -11.21
C GLY A 125 -5.99 -12.39 -9.77
N VAL A 126 -5.44 -11.63 -8.82
CA VAL A 126 -5.71 -11.85 -7.39
C VAL A 126 -7.07 -11.25 -7.03
N ASP A 127 -7.96 -12.06 -6.46
CA ASP A 127 -9.21 -11.58 -5.88
C ASP A 127 -8.90 -10.85 -4.55
N LEU A 128 -8.88 -9.51 -4.61
CA LEU A 128 -8.53 -8.67 -3.46
C LEU A 128 -9.62 -8.67 -2.38
N GLU A 129 -10.90 -8.86 -2.72
CA GLU A 129 -11.95 -8.99 -1.71
C GLU A 129 -11.80 -10.31 -0.94
N ALA A 130 -11.55 -11.42 -1.64
CA ALA A 130 -11.23 -12.69 -1.01
C ALA A 130 -9.94 -12.60 -0.19
N ALA A 131 -8.93 -11.85 -0.67
CA ALA A 131 -7.71 -11.59 0.08
C ALA A 131 -7.98 -10.87 1.41
N MET A 132 -8.78 -9.79 1.40
CA MET A 132 -9.13 -9.07 2.63
C MET A 132 -9.93 -9.96 3.58
N ARG A 133 -10.90 -10.73 3.08
CA ARG A 133 -11.65 -11.70 3.92
C ARG A 133 -10.74 -12.76 4.54
N SER A 134 -9.78 -13.25 3.77
CA SER A 134 -8.82 -14.25 4.22
C SER A 134 -7.88 -13.70 5.31
N LEU A 135 -7.33 -12.50 5.13
CA LEU A 135 -6.52 -11.83 6.14
C LEU A 135 -7.34 -11.57 7.43
N TYR A 136 -8.60 -11.15 7.28
CA TYR A 136 -9.49 -10.97 8.43
C TYR A 136 -9.71 -12.28 9.20
N ALA A 137 -9.87 -13.40 8.52
CA ALA A 137 -9.99 -14.72 9.13
C ALA A 137 -8.71 -15.14 9.89
N ASP A 138 -7.54 -14.69 9.41
CA ASP A 138 -6.25 -14.89 10.10
C ASP A 138 -6.06 -13.94 11.32
N GLY A 139 -7.05 -13.10 11.64
CA GLY A 139 -6.99 -12.17 12.76
C GLY A 139 -6.45 -10.78 12.42
N VAL A 140 -6.10 -10.49 11.17
CA VAL A 140 -5.68 -9.16 10.72
C VAL A 140 -6.86 -8.20 10.78
N ARG A 141 -6.68 -7.05 11.38
CA ARG A 141 -7.70 -5.99 11.52
C ARG A 141 -7.31 -4.72 10.78
N ILE A 142 -6.02 -4.40 10.76
CA ILE A 142 -5.48 -3.21 10.11
C ILE A 142 -4.48 -3.64 9.03
N VAL A 143 -4.85 -3.41 7.77
CA VAL A 143 -3.99 -3.59 6.59
C VAL A 143 -3.50 -2.22 6.14
N LEU A 144 -2.19 -2.04 6.05
CA LEU A 144 -1.54 -0.87 5.46
C LEU A 144 -1.11 -1.18 4.03
N CYS A 145 -1.79 -0.61 3.04
CA CYS A 145 -1.37 -0.69 1.65
C CYS A 145 -0.30 0.39 1.35
N GLU A 146 0.86 -0.06 0.90
CA GLU A 146 1.97 0.81 0.48
C GLU A 146 2.14 0.81 -1.05
N GLY A 147 1.08 0.51 -1.75
CA GLY A 147 1.03 0.56 -3.20
C GLY A 147 1.57 -0.72 -3.87
N GLY A 148 2.03 -0.72 -5.16
CA GLY A 148 2.05 0.41 -6.08
C GLY A 148 0.69 0.88 -6.62
N PRO A 149 0.75 1.84 -7.52
CA PRO A 149 -0.45 2.51 -8.02
C PRO A 149 -1.51 1.57 -8.57
N THR A 150 -1.14 0.53 -9.30
CA THR A 150 -2.09 -0.45 -9.86
C THR A 150 -2.82 -1.21 -8.75
N LEU A 151 -2.13 -1.64 -7.70
CA LEU A 151 -2.76 -2.31 -6.57
C LEU A 151 -3.69 -1.35 -5.82
N LEU A 152 -3.25 -0.12 -5.61
CA LEU A 152 -4.06 0.89 -4.94
C LEU A 152 -5.30 1.26 -5.78
N GLY A 153 -5.16 1.33 -7.12
CA GLY A 153 -6.28 1.54 -8.04
C GLY A 153 -7.32 0.43 -7.94
N GLN A 154 -6.91 -0.83 -7.90
CA GLN A 154 -7.80 -1.98 -7.72
C GLN A 154 -8.52 -1.94 -6.35
N LEU A 155 -7.81 -1.60 -5.27
CA LEU A 155 -8.44 -1.44 -3.96
C LEU A 155 -9.44 -0.27 -3.94
N HIS A 156 -9.13 0.81 -4.66
CA HIS A 156 -10.02 1.94 -4.84
C HIS A 156 -11.30 1.56 -5.59
N GLU A 157 -11.21 0.83 -6.70
CA GLU A 157 -12.36 0.34 -7.45
C GLU A 157 -13.30 -0.51 -6.59
N LEU A 158 -12.74 -1.38 -5.77
CA LEU A 158 -13.47 -2.27 -4.86
C LEU A 158 -13.96 -1.59 -3.57
N ASP A 159 -13.75 -0.28 -3.39
CA ASP A 159 -14.07 0.49 -2.17
C ASP A 159 -13.43 -0.10 -0.89
N LEU A 160 -12.21 -0.59 -1.01
CA LEU A 160 -11.46 -1.24 0.08
C LEU A 160 -10.48 -0.29 0.80
N ILE A 161 -10.52 1.01 0.49
CA ILE A 161 -9.70 2.02 1.15
C ILE A 161 -10.58 2.80 2.13
N ASP A 162 -10.35 2.62 3.44
CA ASP A 162 -11.05 3.37 4.48
C ASP A 162 -10.36 4.70 4.79
N GLU A 163 -9.03 4.73 4.68
CA GLU A 163 -8.19 5.84 5.11
C GLU A 163 -6.98 5.97 4.20
N LEU A 164 -6.67 7.20 3.79
CA LEU A 164 -5.53 7.54 2.95
C LEU A 164 -4.63 8.53 3.68
N PHE A 165 -3.37 8.14 3.88
CA PHE A 165 -2.27 9.02 4.24
C PHE A 165 -1.52 9.40 2.96
N LEU A 166 -1.43 10.69 2.68
CA LEU A 166 -0.78 11.21 1.48
C LEU A 166 0.24 12.29 1.87
N SER A 167 1.51 11.99 1.61
CA SER A 167 2.59 12.97 1.72
C SER A 167 2.74 13.69 0.40
N LEU A 168 2.64 15.03 0.40
CA LEU A 168 2.91 15.88 -0.75
C LEU A 168 4.29 16.51 -0.60
N ALA A 169 5.22 16.07 -1.45
CA ALA A 169 6.56 16.63 -1.52
C ALA A 169 6.54 18.00 -2.24
N PRO A 170 7.29 18.99 -1.78
CA PRO A 170 7.41 20.30 -2.43
C PRO A 170 8.32 20.23 -3.67
N ILE A 171 8.01 19.32 -4.59
CA ILE A 171 8.79 18.97 -5.77
C ILE A 171 7.88 18.97 -6.99
N LEU A 172 8.37 19.51 -8.11
CA LEU A 172 7.78 19.30 -9.44
C LEU A 172 8.65 18.28 -10.18
N ALA A 173 8.03 17.17 -10.59
CA ALA A 173 8.74 16.06 -11.23
C ALA A 173 8.70 16.10 -12.76
N SER A 174 7.63 16.63 -13.34
CA SER A 174 7.37 16.70 -14.79
C SER A 174 7.42 15.34 -15.53
N GLY A 175 7.26 15.35 -16.85
CA GLY A 175 7.30 14.13 -17.66
C GLY A 175 5.98 13.37 -17.72
N THR A 176 6.03 12.11 -18.17
CA THR A 176 4.85 11.22 -18.22
C THR A 176 4.62 10.65 -16.83
N GLN A 177 3.78 11.30 -16.04
CA GLN A 177 3.53 10.93 -14.65
C GLN A 177 2.37 9.94 -14.55
N VAL A 178 2.56 8.95 -13.66
CA VAL A 178 1.47 8.12 -13.16
C VAL A 178 1.11 8.64 -11.77
N GLY A 179 -0.17 8.87 -11.52
CA GLY A 179 -0.66 9.26 -10.19
C GLY A 179 -0.56 8.13 -9.17
N ILE A 180 -0.95 8.42 -7.94
CA ILE A 180 -0.98 7.41 -6.86
C ILE A 180 -1.97 6.26 -7.13
N LEU A 181 -2.96 6.47 -8.01
CA LEU A 181 -3.87 5.45 -8.53
C LEU A 181 -3.51 5.18 -9.98
N GLY A 182 -3.23 3.93 -10.31
CA GLY A 182 -2.89 3.49 -11.67
C GLY A 182 -3.80 2.39 -12.18
N GLY A 183 -4.18 2.46 -13.46
CA GLY A 183 -5.06 1.47 -14.10
C GLY A 183 -6.51 1.60 -13.65
N GLY A 184 -7.32 0.64 -14.11
CA GLY A 184 -8.70 0.50 -13.69
C GLY A 184 -9.71 1.38 -14.41
N THR A 185 -10.97 1.32 -13.94
CA THR A 185 -12.09 2.11 -14.45
C THR A 185 -12.15 3.44 -13.71
N GLU A 186 -12.50 4.51 -14.41
CA GLU A 186 -12.71 5.82 -13.78
C GLU A 186 -13.82 5.71 -12.73
N THR A 187 -13.44 5.91 -11.47
CA THR A 187 -14.33 5.79 -10.32
C THR A 187 -14.06 6.95 -9.37
N ILE A 188 -15.11 7.69 -9.00
CA ILE A 188 -15.00 8.81 -8.06
C ILE A 188 -15.47 8.35 -6.67
N ARG A 189 -14.66 8.60 -5.66
CA ARG A 189 -15.00 8.37 -4.26
C ARG A 189 -14.66 9.57 -3.41
N GLN A 190 -15.61 10.02 -2.64
CA GLN A 190 -15.44 11.18 -1.76
C GLN A 190 -14.57 10.82 -0.55
N LEU A 191 -13.69 11.72 -0.21
CA LEU A 191 -12.83 11.67 0.97
C LEU A 191 -13.08 12.92 1.81
N SER A 192 -13.09 12.76 3.13
CA SER A 192 -13.13 13.86 4.07
C SER A 192 -11.74 14.06 4.66
N LEU A 193 -11.23 15.27 4.60
CA LEU A 193 -9.95 15.62 5.23
C LEU A 193 -10.10 15.53 6.75
N HIS A 194 -9.35 14.64 7.37
CA HIS A 194 -9.36 14.44 8.81
C HIS A 194 -8.26 15.27 9.49
N ARG A 195 -7.05 15.23 8.94
CA ARG A 195 -5.89 15.96 9.48
C ARG A 195 -4.97 16.46 8.37
N VAL A 196 -4.27 17.55 8.65
CA VAL A 196 -3.16 18.06 7.86
C VAL A 196 -2.05 18.49 8.78
N TRP A 197 -0.82 18.15 8.42
CA TRP A 197 0.41 18.63 9.06
C TRP A 197 1.31 19.24 8.00
N GLU A 198 2.15 20.16 8.41
CA GLU A 198 3.23 20.71 7.59
C GLU A 198 4.54 20.52 8.34
N ALA A 199 5.57 20.05 7.64
CA ALA A 199 6.94 20.07 8.14
C ALA A 199 7.92 20.17 6.96
N ASN A 200 8.84 21.12 7.05
CA ASN A 200 9.89 21.36 6.06
C ASN A 200 9.38 21.49 4.62
N GLY A 201 8.21 22.14 4.44
CA GLY A 201 7.58 22.34 3.14
C GLY A 201 6.77 21.14 2.63
N PHE A 202 6.80 19.99 3.29
CA PHE A 202 5.92 18.86 3.00
C PHE A 202 4.55 19.07 3.63
N LEU A 203 3.50 18.64 2.93
CA LEU A 203 2.18 18.48 3.51
C LEU A 203 1.88 17.00 3.72
N PHE A 204 1.39 16.68 4.90
CA PHE A 204 0.96 15.33 5.27
C PHE A 204 -0.53 15.35 5.50
N LEU A 205 -1.26 14.67 4.63
CA LEU A 205 -2.72 14.68 4.57
C LEU A 205 -3.25 13.33 5.02
N ASN A 206 -4.20 13.35 5.95
CA ASN A 206 -4.94 12.17 6.33
C ASN A 206 -6.40 12.36 5.94
N TYR A 207 -6.88 11.50 5.06
CA TYR A 207 -8.25 11.46 4.57
C TYR A 207 -8.96 10.20 5.02
N HIS A 208 -10.24 10.34 5.34
CA HIS A 208 -11.13 9.21 5.58
C HIS A 208 -12.10 9.05 4.42
N ARG A 209 -12.42 7.80 4.08
CA ARG A 209 -13.43 7.48 3.08
C ARG A 209 -14.81 7.85 3.61
N ASP A 210 -15.49 8.77 2.95
CA ASP A 210 -16.87 9.13 3.26
C ASP A 210 -17.82 8.21 2.47
N ARG A 211 -18.32 7.15 3.13
CA ARG A 211 -19.26 6.21 2.53
C ARG A 211 -20.71 6.71 2.50
N GLN A 212 -21.01 7.83 3.17
CA GLN A 212 -22.33 8.44 3.19
C GLN A 212 -22.48 9.55 2.14
N ALA A 213 -21.38 10.13 1.67
CA ALA A 213 -21.41 11.12 0.61
C ALA A 213 -21.83 10.44 -0.71
N GLN A 214 -22.93 10.90 -1.28
CA GLN A 214 -23.26 10.55 -2.65
C GLN A 214 -22.17 11.09 -3.60
N PRO A 215 -21.76 10.33 -4.62
CA PRO A 215 -20.87 10.87 -5.64
C PRO A 215 -21.54 12.12 -6.23
N ALA A 216 -20.77 13.22 -6.32
CA ALA A 216 -21.26 14.39 -7.03
C ALA A 216 -21.68 13.96 -8.45
N SER A 217 -22.93 14.17 -8.80
CA SER A 217 -23.36 13.95 -10.18
C SER A 217 -22.52 14.82 -11.08
N PRO A 218 -21.93 14.31 -12.17
CA PRO A 218 -21.24 15.16 -13.12
C PRO A 218 -22.25 16.21 -13.62
N GLU A 219 -22.01 17.47 -13.33
CA GLU A 219 -22.79 18.55 -13.91
C GLU A 219 -22.69 18.41 -15.44
N GLN A 220 -23.85 18.23 -16.10
CA GLN A 220 -23.88 18.28 -17.53
C GLN A 220 -23.39 19.67 -17.94
N PRO A 221 -22.45 19.77 -18.90
CA PRO A 221 -22.04 21.09 -19.38
C PRO A 221 -23.27 21.83 -19.89
N ALA A 222 -23.47 23.04 -19.40
CA ALA A 222 -24.51 23.92 -19.86
C ALA A 222 -24.34 24.12 -21.38
N SER A 223 -25.40 23.79 -22.14
CA SER A 223 -25.52 23.92 -23.59
C SER A 223 -25.50 25.39 -24.02
#